data_f4568852179ebe738270a17e9cf6f329
#
_entry.id   f4568852179ebe738270a17e9cf6f329
#
_cell.length_a   1.000
_cell.length_b   1.000
_cell.length_c   1.000
_cell.angle_alpha   90.00
_cell.angle_beta   90.00
_cell.angle_gamma   90.00
#
_symmetry.space_group_name_H-M   'P 1'
#
loop_
_entity.id
_entity.type
_entity.pdbx_description
1 polymer ?
#
loop_
_entity_poly.entity_id
_entity_poly.type
_entity_poly.pdbx_seq_one_letter_code
_entity_poly.pdbx_strand_id
1 'polypeptide(L)'
;MRLASLLNVLLVSFVLAFSAACDAPMELVSGLDEFEANEILVVLEAKGIDVAEKVKGGERVITYSIVVPHSVSADAMRLLVANKLPRRRPIGMAEVYPAGSGGLIPTKSEEKAKYMMALQGDVERKLQRLPNIMSAHVTIVSPDKDIVRDLDTVPPAPTASVAIVFNPYDDRATSLISEDEVKRLVAASVEDLKPQNVAVVMKKNEPGKLVDIVFDSGS
;
A
#
# COMPACT_ATOMS: atom_id res chain seq x y z
N MET A 1 -59.25 -28.55 17.24
CA MET A 1 -57.85 -29.02 17.27
C MET A 1 -57.11 -28.82 15.95
N ARG A 2 -57.68 -29.00 14.79
CA ARG A 2 -56.96 -28.83 13.48
C ARG A 2 -56.61 -27.39 13.12
N LEU A 3 -57.42 -26.39 13.53
CA LEU A 3 -57.18 -24.99 13.23
C LEU A 3 -55.98 -24.43 14.03
N ALA A 4 -55.82 -24.83 15.27
CA ALA A 4 -54.67 -24.44 16.12
C ALA A 4 -53.35 -25.05 15.59
N SER A 5 -53.40 -26.26 15.05
CA SER A 5 -52.22 -26.91 14.45
C SER A 5 -51.77 -26.19 13.16
N LEU A 6 -52.71 -25.76 12.34
CA LEU A 6 -52.42 -25.00 11.10
C LEU A 6 -51.84 -23.62 11.43
N LEU A 7 -52.35 -22.95 12.46
CA LEU A 7 -51.85 -21.65 12.91
C LEU A 7 -50.42 -21.77 13.44
N ASN A 8 -50.10 -22.83 14.21
CA ASN A 8 -48.74 -23.08 14.71
C ASN A 8 -47.77 -23.41 13.56
N VAL A 9 -48.14 -24.18 12.57
CA VAL A 9 -47.31 -24.47 11.40
C VAL A 9 -47.05 -23.20 10.60
N LEU A 10 -48.04 -22.34 10.43
CA LEU A 10 -47.90 -21.06 9.74
C LEU A 10 -46.98 -20.10 10.52
N LEU A 11 -47.10 -20.07 11.86
CA LEU A 11 -46.28 -19.25 12.71
C LEU A 11 -44.80 -19.72 12.71
N VAL A 12 -44.55 -21.02 12.76
CA VAL A 12 -43.20 -21.61 12.66
C VAL A 12 -42.60 -21.35 11.27
N SER A 13 -43.37 -21.48 10.22
CA SER A 13 -42.92 -21.16 8.83
C SER A 13 -42.58 -19.66 8.68
N PHE A 14 -43.36 -18.79 9.32
CA PHE A 14 -43.09 -17.34 9.30
C PHE A 14 -41.84 -16.97 10.09
N VAL A 15 -41.59 -17.62 11.22
CA VAL A 15 -40.37 -17.41 12.02
C VAL A 15 -39.13 -17.94 11.29
N LEU A 16 -39.23 -19.09 10.58
CA LEU A 16 -38.10 -19.58 9.76
C LEU A 16 -37.79 -18.70 8.54
N ALA A 17 -38.78 -18.02 7.98
CA ALA A 17 -38.58 -17.13 6.84
C ALA A 17 -37.88 -15.83 7.25
N PHE A 18 -37.95 -15.40 8.52
CA PHE A 18 -37.26 -14.22 9.02
C PHE A 18 -35.81 -14.48 9.45
N SER A 19 -35.38 -15.73 9.54
CA SER A 19 -34.00 -16.07 9.93
C SER A 19 -32.99 -16.05 8.76
N ALA A 20 -33.42 -15.78 7.53
CA ALA A 20 -32.52 -15.37 6.46
C ALA A 20 -32.11 -13.89 6.68
N ALA A 21 -31.41 -13.61 7.79
CA ALA A 21 -30.75 -12.33 7.98
C ALA A 21 -29.74 -12.21 6.84
N CYS A 22 -30.07 -11.43 5.80
CA CYS A 22 -29.12 -11.01 4.79
C CYS A 22 -27.96 -10.33 5.53
N ASP A 23 -26.80 -10.97 5.53
CA ASP A 23 -25.58 -10.39 6.04
C ASP A 23 -25.26 -9.18 5.17
N ALA A 24 -25.47 -7.98 5.70
CA ALA A 24 -25.41 -6.76 4.91
C ALA A 24 -23.99 -6.58 4.36
N PRO A 25 -23.83 -6.27 3.06
CA PRO A 25 -22.53 -6.03 2.48
C PRO A 25 -21.86 -4.81 3.15
N MET A 26 -20.61 -4.95 3.52
CA MET A 26 -19.78 -3.91 4.13
C MET A 26 -18.60 -3.60 3.21
N GLU A 27 -18.40 -2.33 2.88
CA GLU A 27 -17.26 -1.87 2.12
C GLU A 27 -16.02 -1.84 3.03
N LEU A 28 -14.99 -2.62 2.68
CA LEU A 28 -13.72 -2.65 3.41
C LEU A 28 -12.79 -1.54 2.97
N VAL A 29 -12.65 -1.37 1.67
CA VAL A 29 -11.72 -0.42 1.04
C VAL A 29 -12.32 0.05 -0.27
N SER A 30 -12.15 1.35 -0.57
CA SER A 30 -12.58 1.99 -1.82
C SER A 30 -11.47 2.79 -2.49
N GLY A 31 -11.74 3.25 -3.70
CA GLY A 31 -10.81 4.08 -4.46
C GLY A 31 -9.60 3.33 -5.03
N LEU A 32 -9.68 2.01 -5.12
CA LEU A 32 -8.62 1.13 -5.63
C LEU A 32 -8.55 1.17 -7.16
N ASP A 33 -7.36 0.94 -7.71
CA ASP A 33 -7.27 0.52 -9.11
C ASP A 33 -7.58 -0.98 -9.26
N GLU A 34 -7.64 -1.42 -10.51
CA GLU A 34 -7.99 -2.82 -10.79
C GLU A 34 -6.94 -3.80 -10.26
N PHE A 35 -5.67 -3.45 -10.32
CA PHE A 35 -4.58 -4.29 -9.84
C PHE A 35 -4.63 -4.44 -8.32
N GLU A 36 -4.77 -3.32 -7.60
CA GLU A 36 -4.89 -3.30 -6.14
C GLU A 36 -6.11 -4.09 -5.65
N ALA A 37 -7.26 -3.90 -6.32
CA ALA A 37 -8.47 -4.63 -5.98
C ALA A 37 -8.30 -6.15 -6.19
N ASN A 38 -7.67 -6.56 -7.29
CA ASN A 38 -7.39 -7.97 -7.56
C ASN A 38 -6.36 -8.55 -6.56
N GLU A 39 -5.33 -7.79 -6.18
CA GLU A 39 -4.36 -8.22 -5.16
C GLU A 39 -5.05 -8.50 -3.82
N ILE A 40 -5.96 -7.61 -3.40
CA ILE A 40 -6.73 -7.79 -2.18
C ILE A 40 -7.61 -9.03 -2.25
N LEU A 41 -8.34 -9.23 -3.36
CA LEU A 41 -9.19 -10.41 -3.54
C LEU A 41 -8.39 -11.71 -3.41
N VAL A 42 -7.25 -11.80 -4.10
CA VAL A 42 -6.38 -12.99 -4.05
C VAL A 42 -5.91 -13.27 -2.62
N VAL A 43 -5.56 -12.23 -1.84
CA VAL A 43 -5.13 -12.41 -0.45
C VAL A 43 -6.29 -12.86 0.44
N LEU A 44 -7.49 -12.31 0.27
CA LEU A 44 -8.66 -12.70 1.04
C LEU A 44 -9.08 -14.14 0.73
N GLU A 45 -9.13 -14.50 -0.55
CA GLU A 45 -9.46 -15.85 -1.03
C GLU A 45 -8.46 -16.89 -0.52
N ALA A 46 -7.16 -16.60 -0.63
CA ALA A 46 -6.09 -17.50 -0.12
C ALA A 46 -6.18 -17.77 1.39
N LYS A 47 -6.92 -16.95 2.12
CA LYS A 47 -7.16 -17.10 3.57
C LYS A 47 -8.57 -17.58 3.92
N GLY A 48 -9.33 -18.01 2.91
CA GLY A 48 -10.66 -18.58 3.08
C GLY A 48 -11.80 -17.57 3.17
N ILE A 49 -11.58 -16.32 2.74
CA ILE A 49 -12.63 -15.31 2.58
C ILE A 49 -12.93 -15.18 1.08
N ASP A 50 -13.59 -16.18 0.53
CA ASP A 50 -14.00 -16.30 -0.88
C ASP A 50 -15.28 -15.53 -1.23
N VAL A 51 -15.93 -14.96 -0.22
CA VAL A 51 -17.16 -14.15 -0.38
C VAL A 51 -16.87 -12.65 -0.61
N ALA A 52 -15.61 -12.27 -0.81
CA ALA A 52 -15.24 -10.90 -1.11
C ALA A 52 -15.56 -10.57 -2.57
N GLU A 53 -16.18 -9.42 -2.80
CA GLU A 53 -16.58 -8.97 -4.13
C GLU A 53 -15.88 -7.66 -4.50
N LYS A 54 -15.48 -7.55 -5.78
CA LYS A 54 -14.95 -6.33 -6.38
C LYS A 54 -16.08 -5.54 -7.03
N VAL A 55 -16.38 -4.37 -6.49
CA VAL A 55 -17.42 -3.46 -7.00
C VAL A 55 -16.78 -2.32 -7.78
N LYS A 56 -17.28 -2.09 -9.00
CA LYS A 56 -16.81 -0.98 -9.84
C LYS A 56 -17.55 0.31 -9.46
N GLY A 57 -16.81 1.37 -9.23
CA GLY A 57 -17.32 2.71 -8.93
C GLY A 57 -16.63 3.80 -9.75
N GLY A 58 -17.00 5.05 -9.48
CA GLY A 58 -16.41 6.24 -10.11
C GLY A 58 -17.04 6.62 -11.46
N GLU A 59 -17.39 7.90 -11.62
CA GLU A 59 -17.99 8.42 -12.87
C GLU A 59 -16.94 8.90 -13.87
N ARG A 60 -15.86 9.52 -13.41
CA ARG A 60 -14.79 10.09 -14.25
C ARG A 60 -13.55 9.21 -14.32
N VAL A 61 -13.20 8.58 -13.21
CA VAL A 61 -12.09 7.66 -13.10
C VAL A 61 -12.66 6.35 -12.58
N ILE A 62 -12.37 5.25 -13.28
CA ILE A 62 -12.79 3.93 -12.84
C ILE A 62 -12.01 3.58 -11.60
N THR A 63 -12.73 3.39 -10.49
CA THR A 63 -12.20 2.90 -9.22
C THR A 63 -12.94 1.64 -8.81
N TYR A 64 -12.35 0.89 -7.90
CA TYR A 64 -12.93 -0.33 -7.39
C TYR A 64 -13.01 -0.27 -5.86
N SER A 65 -14.03 -0.91 -5.32
CA SER A 65 -14.20 -1.14 -3.88
C SER A 65 -14.24 -2.63 -3.61
N ILE A 66 -13.73 -3.05 -2.46
CA ILE A 66 -13.87 -4.42 -1.96
C ILE A 66 -14.97 -4.45 -0.93
N VAL A 67 -15.93 -5.30 -1.17
CA VAL A 67 -17.11 -5.49 -0.31
C VAL A 67 -17.12 -6.92 0.20
N VAL A 68 -17.44 -7.09 1.47
CA VAL A 68 -17.60 -8.40 2.13
C VAL A 68 -18.86 -8.41 2.99
N PRO A 69 -19.39 -9.58 3.34
CA PRO A 69 -20.42 -9.69 4.35
C PRO A 69 -19.93 -9.16 5.70
N HIS A 70 -20.80 -8.51 6.45
CA HIS A 70 -20.47 -7.92 7.75
C HIS A 70 -19.88 -8.95 8.73
N SER A 71 -20.34 -10.19 8.67
CA SER A 71 -19.87 -11.30 9.53
C SER A 71 -18.38 -11.59 9.42
N VAL A 72 -17.77 -11.40 8.25
CA VAL A 72 -16.35 -11.66 8.00
C VAL A 72 -15.52 -10.39 7.89
N SER A 73 -16.13 -9.22 8.00
CA SER A 73 -15.47 -7.92 7.77
C SER A 73 -14.28 -7.67 8.72
N ALA A 74 -14.41 -8.04 9.99
CA ALA A 74 -13.34 -7.87 10.98
C ALA A 74 -12.13 -8.76 10.68
N ASP A 75 -12.36 -9.99 10.22
CA ASP A 75 -11.29 -10.92 9.84
C ASP A 75 -10.62 -10.49 8.54
N ALA A 76 -11.42 -10.07 7.57
CA ALA A 76 -10.93 -9.49 6.32
C ALA A 76 -10.04 -8.27 6.59
N MET A 77 -10.49 -7.33 7.43
CA MET A 77 -9.70 -6.15 7.79
C MET A 77 -8.38 -6.51 8.46
N ARG A 78 -8.39 -7.49 9.40
CA ARG A 78 -7.15 -7.97 10.02
C ARG A 78 -6.17 -8.55 9.00
N LEU A 79 -6.68 -9.30 8.02
CA LEU A 79 -5.85 -9.84 6.94
C LEU A 79 -5.24 -8.75 6.06
N LEU A 80 -6.03 -7.71 5.71
CA LEU A 80 -5.51 -6.57 4.94
C LEU A 80 -4.39 -5.86 5.70
N VAL A 81 -4.60 -5.56 6.98
CA VAL A 81 -3.58 -4.91 7.82
C VAL A 81 -2.32 -5.76 7.95
N ALA A 82 -2.46 -7.08 8.19
CA ALA A 82 -1.34 -8.02 8.30
C ALA A 82 -0.51 -8.10 7.01
N ASN A 83 -1.15 -7.95 5.84
CA ASN A 83 -0.50 -7.95 4.54
C ASN A 83 -0.15 -6.54 4.03
N LYS A 84 -0.40 -5.50 4.85
CA LYS A 84 -0.17 -4.09 4.49
C LYS A 84 -0.88 -3.67 3.21
N LEU A 85 -2.13 -4.09 3.08
CA LEU A 85 -3.00 -3.75 1.96
C LEU A 85 -4.06 -2.71 2.37
N PRO A 86 -4.45 -1.80 1.46
CA PRO A 86 -3.83 -1.55 0.15
C PRO A 86 -2.41 -1.01 0.30
N ARG A 87 -1.56 -1.27 -0.68
CA ARG A 87 -0.19 -0.76 -0.67
C ARG A 87 -0.19 0.74 -0.86
N ARG A 88 0.61 1.45 -0.06
CA ARG A 88 0.78 2.89 -0.24
C ARG A 88 1.40 3.15 -1.62
N ARG A 89 0.71 3.94 -2.45
CA ARG A 89 1.26 4.43 -3.71
C ARG A 89 2.26 5.54 -3.46
N PRO A 90 3.51 5.37 -3.87
CA PRO A 90 4.44 6.49 -3.90
C PRO A 90 4.01 7.51 -4.94
N ILE A 91 4.07 8.79 -4.59
CA ILE A 91 3.78 9.91 -5.50
C ILE A 91 5.02 10.15 -6.35
N GLY A 92 4.95 9.84 -7.64
CA GLY A 92 6.08 9.99 -8.56
C GLY A 92 5.95 11.20 -9.49
N MET A 93 6.80 11.26 -10.53
CA MET A 93 6.85 12.37 -11.49
C MET A 93 5.51 12.63 -12.17
N ALA A 94 4.78 11.59 -12.56
CA ALA A 94 3.51 11.72 -13.28
C ALA A 94 2.41 12.37 -12.42
N GLU A 95 2.43 12.13 -11.11
CA GLU A 95 1.46 12.71 -10.18
C GLU A 95 1.84 14.14 -9.74
N VAL A 96 3.14 14.42 -9.64
CA VAL A 96 3.65 15.76 -9.25
C VAL A 96 3.60 16.73 -10.43
N TYR A 97 3.86 16.25 -11.63
CA TYR A 97 3.86 17.01 -12.87
C TYR A 97 2.85 16.45 -13.89
N PRO A 98 1.54 16.57 -13.63
CA PRO A 98 0.54 16.07 -14.55
C PRO A 98 0.56 16.88 -15.86
N ALA A 99 0.38 16.18 -16.99
CA ALA A 99 0.36 16.81 -18.29
C ALA A 99 -0.72 17.91 -18.36
N GLY A 100 -0.34 19.11 -18.76
CA GLY A 100 -1.25 20.25 -18.87
C GLY A 100 -1.43 21.09 -17.60
N SER A 101 -0.72 20.82 -16.52
CA SER A 101 -0.75 21.64 -15.31
C SER A 101 0.15 22.89 -15.42
N GLY A 102 -0.15 23.77 -16.39
CA GLY A 102 0.45 25.09 -16.49
C GLY A 102 -0.15 26.03 -15.43
N GLY A 103 0.42 26.04 -14.24
CA GLY A 103 0.03 26.95 -13.15
C GLY A 103 1.05 28.06 -12.92
N LEU A 104 0.87 28.81 -11.82
CA LEU A 104 1.79 29.86 -11.35
C LEU A 104 3.25 29.36 -11.37
N ILE A 105 4.15 30.26 -11.76
CA ILE A 105 5.60 29.97 -11.83
C ILE A 105 6.08 29.65 -10.40
N PRO A 106 6.47 28.38 -10.11
CA PRO A 106 6.92 28.02 -8.77
C PRO A 106 8.30 28.67 -8.50
N THR A 107 8.62 28.87 -7.26
CA THR A 107 9.97 29.26 -6.87
C THR A 107 10.95 28.11 -7.10
N LYS A 108 12.23 28.42 -7.30
CA LYS A 108 13.26 27.37 -7.48
C LYS A 108 13.28 26.34 -6.32
N SER A 109 13.04 26.81 -5.09
CA SER A 109 12.98 25.92 -3.91
C SER A 109 11.78 24.98 -3.94
N GLU A 110 10.60 25.48 -4.35
CA GLU A 110 9.40 24.67 -4.48
C GLU A 110 9.53 23.64 -5.62
N GLU A 111 10.10 24.06 -6.74
CA GLU A 111 10.35 23.18 -7.88
C GLU A 111 11.32 22.05 -7.48
N LYS A 112 12.43 22.38 -6.78
CA LYS A 112 13.37 21.40 -6.27
C LYS A 112 12.70 20.43 -5.28
N ALA A 113 11.89 20.94 -4.33
CA ALA A 113 11.20 20.11 -3.37
C ALA A 113 10.23 19.14 -4.05
N LYS A 114 9.45 19.62 -5.03
CA LYS A 114 8.55 18.79 -5.84
C LYS A 114 9.31 17.73 -6.65
N TYR A 115 10.41 18.13 -7.29
CA TYR A 115 11.24 17.20 -8.05
C TYR A 115 11.81 16.09 -7.15
N MET A 116 12.34 16.45 -5.98
CA MET A 116 12.87 15.47 -5.03
C MET A 116 11.79 14.51 -4.52
N MET A 117 10.59 15.03 -4.20
CA MET A 117 9.47 14.19 -3.80
C MET A 117 9.08 13.20 -4.92
N ALA A 118 8.99 13.69 -6.14
CA ALA A 118 8.66 12.86 -7.29
C ALA A 118 9.73 11.80 -7.58
N LEU A 119 11.01 12.17 -7.48
CA LEU A 119 12.13 11.25 -7.67
C LEU A 119 12.15 10.14 -6.61
N GLN A 120 11.93 10.50 -5.34
CA GLN A 120 11.80 9.51 -4.25
C GLN A 120 10.66 8.54 -4.53
N GLY A 121 9.49 9.04 -4.90
CA GLY A 121 8.34 8.20 -5.24
C GLY A 121 8.58 7.27 -6.43
N ASP A 122 9.29 7.73 -7.46
CA ASP A 122 9.62 6.87 -8.61
C ASP A 122 10.62 5.77 -8.23
N VAL A 123 11.59 6.06 -7.35
CA VAL A 123 12.53 5.06 -6.85
C VAL A 123 11.81 4.04 -5.95
N GLU A 124 10.94 4.51 -5.06
CA GLU A 124 10.08 3.64 -4.24
C GLU A 124 9.23 2.70 -5.10
N ARG A 125 8.61 3.23 -6.15
CA ARG A 125 7.79 2.47 -7.10
C ARG A 125 8.61 1.42 -7.85
N LYS A 126 9.83 1.73 -8.26
CA LYS A 126 10.75 0.76 -8.89
C LYS A 126 11.10 -0.37 -7.93
N LEU A 127 11.40 -0.07 -6.67
CA LEU A 127 11.68 -1.06 -5.65
C LEU A 127 10.46 -1.94 -5.35
N GLN A 128 9.27 -1.36 -5.23
CA GLN A 128 8.03 -2.11 -4.97
C GLN A 128 7.60 -3.05 -6.10
N ARG A 129 8.11 -2.84 -7.34
CA ARG A 129 7.88 -3.77 -8.46
C ARG A 129 8.78 -4.99 -8.44
N LEU A 130 9.80 -5.00 -7.60
CA LEU A 130 10.66 -6.17 -7.45
C LEU A 130 9.93 -7.27 -6.66
N PRO A 131 10.17 -8.55 -7.00
CA PRO A 131 9.51 -9.64 -6.33
C PRO A 131 9.78 -9.62 -4.82
N ASN A 132 8.80 -10.01 -4.04
CA ASN A 132 8.81 -10.09 -2.58
C ASN A 132 8.93 -8.77 -1.81
N ILE A 133 9.07 -7.63 -2.46
CA ILE A 133 9.05 -6.34 -1.77
C ILE A 133 7.60 -5.92 -1.55
N MET A 134 7.20 -5.84 -0.28
CA MET A 134 5.86 -5.40 0.12
C MET A 134 5.76 -3.89 0.24
N SER A 135 6.80 -3.26 0.75
CA SER A 135 6.88 -1.80 0.82
C SER A 135 8.34 -1.35 0.77
N ALA A 136 8.57 -0.23 0.11
CA ALA A 136 9.84 0.46 0.12
C ALA A 136 9.59 1.93 0.46
N HIS A 137 10.46 2.50 1.26
CA HIS A 137 10.48 3.93 1.56
C HIS A 137 11.87 4.48 1.32
N VAL A 138 11.96 5.54 0.54
CA VAL A 138 13.23 6.14 0.11
C VAL A 138 13.26 7.61 0.50
N THR A 139 14.32 8.02 1.18
CA THR A 139 14.60 9.43 1.45
C THR A 139 15.92 9.79 0.78
N ILE A 140 15.91 10.83 -0.04
CA ILE A 140 17.07 11.33 -0.77
C ILE A 140 17.38 12.74 -0.25
N VAL A 141 18.62 12.97 0.08
CA VAL A 141 19.13 14.30 0.44
C VAL A 141 20.13 14.73 -0.62
N SER A 142 19.74 15.74 -1.41
CA SER A 142 20.60 16.34 -2.44
C SER A 142 20.94 17.77 -2.02
N PRO A 143 22.19 18.05 -1.70
CA PRO A 143 22.64 19.40 -1.36
C PRO A 143 22.43 20.37 -2.53
N ASP A 144 22.31 21.67 -2.22
CA ASP A 144 22.30 22.69 -3.27
C ASP A 144 23.67 22.82 -3.91
N LYS A 145 23.68 22.79 -5.24
CA LYS A 145 24.88 23.15 -6.01
C LYS A 145 24.93 24.69 -6.05
N ASP A 146 25.51 25.33 -5.02
CA ASP A 146 25.74 26.77 -5.06
C ASP A 146 26.65 27.12 -6.22
N ILE A 147 26.18 28.06 -7.04
CA ILE A 147 26.89 28.54 -8.25
C ILE A 147 28.12 29.40 -7.85
N VAL A 148 28.13 29.92 -6.60
CA VAL A 148 29.19 30.75 -6.05
C VAL A 148 29.88 30.01 -4.94
N ARG A 149 30.68 29.00 -5.30
CA ARG A 149 31.56 28.33 -4.34
C ARG A 149 33.03 28.70 -4.61
N ASP A 150 33.77 28.87 -3.52
CA ASP A 150 35.22 28.85 -3.60
C ASP A 150 35.66 27.57 -4.33
N LEU A 151 36.52 27.72 -5.32
CA LEU A 151 37.01 26.64 -6.18
C LEU A 151 37.66 25.49 -5.40
N ASP A 152 38.01 25.72 -4.12
CA ASP A 152 38.69 24.77 -3.25
C ASP A 152 37.75 23.90 -2.38
N THR A 153 36.42 24.11 -2.40
CA THR A 153 35.49 23.33 -1.61
C THR A 153 34.77 22.25 -2.44
N VAL A 154 35.02 20.98 -2.10
CA VAL A 154 34.31 19.85 -2.69
C VAL A 154 32.84 19.93 -2.27
N PRO A 155 31.87 19.98 -3.21
CA PRO A 155 30.45 19.99 -2.86
C PRO A 155 30.06 18.70 -2.10
N PRO A 156 29.25 18.82 -1.05
CA PRO A 156 28.76 17.63 -0.36
C PRO A 156 28.02 16.71 -1.33
N ALA A 157 28.35 15.41 -1.25
CA ALA A 157 27.73 14.40 -2.10
C ALA A 157 26.28 14.11 -1.65
N PRO A 158 25.38 13.78 -2.58
CA PRO A 158 24.03 13.33 -2.22
C PRO A 158 24.10 12.02 -1.42
N THR A 159 23.12 11.84 -0.55
CA THR A 159 22.94 10.63 0.27
C THR A 159 21.53 10.13 0.17
N ALA A 160 21.33 8.84 0.39
CA ALA A 160 20.00 8.25 0.44
C ALA A 160 19.87 7.22 1.56
N SER A 161 18.67 7.09 2.10
CA SER A 161 18.29 6.01 3.01
C SER A 161 17.09 5.25 2.44
N VAL A 162 17.13 3.93 2.57
CA VAL A 162 16.12 3.03 2.01
C VAL A 162 15.67 2.05 3.10
N ALA A 163 14.38 2.05 3.39
CA ALA A 163 13.76 1.06 4.26
C ALA A 163 12.86 0.14 3.44
N ILE A 164 13.11 -1.15 3.48
CA ILE A 164 12.37 -2.18 2.73
C ILE A 164 11.75 -3.17 3.69
N VAL A 165 10.47 -3.47 3.45
CA VAL A 165 9.81 -4.62 4.06
C VAL A 165 9.54 -5.66 2.98
N PHE A 166 9.99 -6.88 3.19
CA PHE A 166 9.85 -7.97 2.23
C PHE A 166 9.14 -9.19 2.83
N ASN A 167 8.48 -9.97 1.96
CA ASN A 167 7.84 -11.21 2.34
C ASN A 167 8.83 -12.39 2.14
N PRO A 168 9.22 -13.10 3.22
CA PRO A 168 10.15 -14.23 3.11
C PRO A 168 9.52 -15.50 2.58
N TYR A 169 8.18 -15.55 2.46
CA TYR A 169 7.43 -16.80 2.25
C TYR A 169 6.98 -17.02 0.80
N ASP A 170 7.46 -16.22 -0.15
CA ASP A 170 7.15 -16.46 -1.54
C ASP A 170 8.19 -17.42 -2.15
N ASP A 171 7.86 -18.71 -2.19
CA ASP A 171 8.68 -19.77 -2.78
C ASP A 171 8.93 -19.59 -4.30
N ARG A 172 8.25 -18.66 -4.94
CA ARG A 172 8.42 -18.35 -6.37
C ARG A 172 9.58 -17.42 -6.65
N ALA A 173 10.11 -16.73 -5.65
CA ALA A 173 11.26 -15.88 -5.83
C ALA A 173 12.55 -16.67 -5.72
N THR A 174 13.21 -16.85 -6.81
CA THR A 174 14.47 -17.57 -6.94
C THR A 174 15.63 -16.92 -6.17
N SER A 175 15.51 -15.64 -5.82
CA SER A 175 16.44 -14.92 -4.95
C SER A 175 15.82 -13.66 -4.37
N LEU A 176 16.10 -13.39 -3.10
CA LEU A 176 15.84 -12.06 -2.52
C LEU A 176 16.85 -11.08 -3.13
N ILE A 177 16.38 -9.87 -3.43
CA ILE A 177 17.29 -8.79 -3.83
C ILE A 177 18.29 -8.55 -2.70
N SER A 178 19.55 -8.42 -3.04
CA SER A 178 20.60 -8.13 -2.07
C SER A 178 20.65 -6.64 -1.73
N GLU A 179 21.20 -6.32 -0.57
CA GLU A 179 21.41 -4.92 -0.14
C GLU A 179 22.25 -4.14 -1.17
N ASP A 180 23.28 -4.78 -1.74
CA ASP A 180 24.15 -4.16 -2.74
C ASP A 180 23.42 -3.89 -4.08
N GLU A 181 22.47 -4.74 -4.46
CA GLU A 181 21.63 -4.49 -5.64
C GLU A 181 20.70 -3.31 -5.42
N VAL A 182 20.10 -3.20 -4.22
CA VAL A 182 19.30 -2.03 -3.84
C VAL A 182 20.15 -0.75 -3.88
N LYS A 183 21.35 -0.76 -3.29
CA LYS A 183 22.27 0.40 -3.32
C LYS A 183 22.59 0.84 -4.74
N ARG A 184 22.89 -0.12 -5.63
CA ARG A 184 23.19 0.18 -7.03
C ARG A 184 21.98 0.73 -7.79
N LEU A 185 20.79 0.16 -7.58
CA LEU A 185 19.58 0.61 -8.22
C LEU A 185 19.22 2.04 -7.81
N VAL A 186 19.31 2.34 -6.52
CA VAL A 186 19.02 3.68 -5.98
C VAL A 186 20.07 4.69 -6.47
N ALA A 187 21.34 4.34 -6.41
CA ALA A 187 22.43 5.20 -6.88
C ALA A 187 22.31 5.51 -8.38
N ALA A 188 21.93 4.53 -9.19
CA ALA A 188 21.71 4.73 -10.62
C ALA A 188 20.48 5.57 -10.96
N SER A 189 19.61 5.81 -9.98
CA SER A 189 18.37 6.60 -10.16
C SER A 189 18.52 8.07 -9.76
N VAL A 190 19.64 8.44 -9.12
CA VAL A 190 19.86 9.78 -8.54
C VAL A 190 21.20 10.34 -9.05
N GLU A 191 21.16 11.59 -9.51
CA GLU A 191 22.36 12.26 -10.03
C GLU A 191 23.45 12.38 -8.94
N ASP A 192 24.69 12.04 -9.31
CA ASP A 192 25.88 12.09 -8.44
C ASP A 192 25.83 11.22 -7.17
N LEU A 193 24.78 10.42 -6.97
CA LEU A 193 24.69 9.50 -5.83
C LEU A 193 25.55 8.26 -6.06
N LYS A 194 26.44 7.96 -5.11
CA LYS A 194 27.27 6.76 -5.15
C LYS A 194 26.65 5.65 -4.28
N PRO A 195 26.80 4.36 -4.62
CA PRO A 195 26.24 3.26 -3.82
C PRO A 195 26.70 3.26 -2.35
N GLN A 196 27.90 3.72 -2.08
CA GLN A 196 28.45 3.83 -0.72
C GLN A 196 27.75 4.89 0.15
N ASN A 197 27.04 5.84 -0.49
CA ASN A 197 26.27 6.88 0.18
C ASN A 197 24.79 6.49 0.35
N VAL A 198 24.44 5.24 0.10
CA VAL A 198 23.09 4.69 0.28
C VAL A 198 23.09 3.76 1.49
N ALA A 199 22.33 4.13 2.51
CA ALA A 199 22.04 3.26 3.65
C ALA A 199 20.78 2.44 3.37
N VAL A 200 20.83 1.12 3.57
CA VAL A 200 19.70 0.21 3.32
C VAL A 200 19.38 -0.55 4.60
N VAL A 201 18.10 -0.60 4.94
CA VAL A 201 17.56 -1.44 6.02
C VAL A 201 16.48 -2.33 5.43
N MET A 202 16.66 -3.63 5.54
CA MET A 202 15.70 -4.63 5.07
C MET A 202 15.12 -5.38 6.27
N LYS A 203 13.78 -5.42 6.37
CA LYS A 203 13.06 -6.16 7.42
C LYS A 203 12.11 -7.17 6.80
N LYS A 204 12.06 -8.36 7.39
CA LYS A 204 11.06 -9.37 7.05
C LYS A 204 9.68 -8.90 7.50
N ASN A 205 8.66 -9.17 6.69
CA ASN A 205 7.29 -9.08 7.15
C ASN A 205 7.02 -10.28 8.07
N GLU A 206 6.62 -10.00 9.32
CA GLU A 206 6.19 -11.02 10.29
C GLU A 206 4.66 -10.93 10.40
N PRO A 207 3.88 -11.65 9.59
CA PRO A 207 2.43 -11.67 9.70
C PRO A 207 2.05 -12.29 11.04
N GLY A 208 1.32 -11.55 11.87
CA GLY A 208 0.88 -12.00 13.21
C GLY A 208 1.51 -11.30 14.40
N LYS A 209 2.62 -10.58 14.23
CA LYS A 209 3.00 -9.54 15.18
C LYS A 209 2.32 -8.22 14.80
N LEU A 210 0.99 -8.20 14.77
CA LEU A 210 0.30 -6.98 15.14
C LEU A 210 0.79 -6.70 16.55
N VAL A 211 1.58 -5.65 16.68
CA VAL A 211 1.97 -5.07 17.95
C VAL A 211 0.78 -5.23 18.87
N ASP A 212 0.96 -5.93 19.99
CA ASP A 212 0.12 -5.77 21.16
C ASP A 212 0.24 -4.29 21.55
N ILE A 213 -0.52 -3.45 20.87
CA ILE A 213 -0.92 -2.16 21.41
C ILE A 213 -1.92 -2.56 22.48
N VAL A 214 -1.36 -3.01 23.59
CA VAL A 214 -2.05 -3.03 24.86
C VAL A 214 -2.43 -1.57 25.08
N PHE A 215 -3.68 -1.27 24.78
CA PHE A 215 -4.34 -0.15 25.41
C PHE A 215 -4.39 -0.54 26.88
N ASP A 216 -3.34 -0.19 27.61
CA ASP A 216 -3.37 -0.17 29.07
C ASP A 216 -4.46 0.85 29.43
N SER A 217 -5.67 0.31 29.55
CA SER A 217 -6.79 1.01 30.15
C SER A 217 -6.46 1.07 31.63
N GLY A 218 -5.63 2.06 31.98
CA GLY A 218 -5.32 2.40 33.37
C GLY A 218 -6.60 2.52 34.17
N SER A 219 -6.66 1.69 35.16
CA SER A 219 -7.64 1.66 36.26
C SER A 219 -7.63 2.96 37.04
#